data_b9a976966eb72d65823c65def67e4b6f
#
_entry.id   b9a976966eb72d65823c65def67e4b6f
#
_cell.length_a   1.000
_cell.length_b   1.000
_cell.length_c   1.000
_cell.angle_alpha   90.00
_cell.angle_beta   90.00
_cell.angle_gamma   90.00
#
_symmetry.space_group_name_H-M   'P 1'
#
loop_
_entity.id
_entity.type
_entity.pdbx_description
1 polymer ?
#
loop_
_entity_poly.entity_id
_entity_poly.type
_entity_poly.pdbx_seq_one_letter_code
_entity_poly.pdbx_strand_id
1 'polypeptide(L)'
;MEKPNIILVTGPAGDAQGWGNMQVTEAVSEAIRDNGYNCRIVLAENRAELERELKEPVSLVWSSLYFFSDRADIVGIPPDAVWVADVLDEMHIPYIGPSAHTMKNLIGKFDTHEILAAHGVRVPRHRLCPPAAASEIDFFPAFVKPNGESRSVGISEKSVAETPEALASQVDFIHRELNQAALIEEYLPGREYTVMVIGNGPRREILPGRVTVPPDRYGKYPILRSDLRGVGLTHVSIPQEHQEEAVRLAAAACDALHCDDHVRIDMREDASGNLRIMEVNGIPGLKPVKSWSPQIYALYHPAADPYRALIGTIVGCAMERAYGKQ
;
A
#
# COMPACT_ATOMS: atom_id res chain seq x y z
N MET A 1 4.77 5.11 35.16
CA MET A 1 5.24 4.21 34.08
C MET A 1 5.94 5.05 33.05
N GLU A 2 7.07 4.59 32.56
CA GLU A 2 7.80 5.24 31.49
C GLU A 2 6.98 5.15 30.18
N LYS A 3 6.98 6.22 29.39
CA LYS A 3 6.22 6.23 28.13
C LYS A 3 6.87 5.29 27.13
N PRO A 4 6.11 4.47 26.36
CA PRO A 4 6.70 3.62 25.34
C PRO A 4 7.45 4.44 24.28
N ASN A 5 8.60 3.90 23.85
CA ASN A 5 9.47 4.53 22.85
C ASN A 5 9.15 4.00 21.45
N ILE A 6 8.69 4.86 20.56
CA ILE A 6 8.41 4.53 19.16
C ILE A 6 9.46 5.16 18.26
N ILE A 7 10.03 4.35 17.37
CA ILE A 7 10.99 4.80 16.38
C ILE A 7 10.34 4.82 15.02
N LEU A 8 10.34 5.98 14.37
CA LEU A 8 9.98 6.09 12.95
C LEU A 8 11.23 5.93 12.10
N VAL A 9 11.25 4.94 11.23
CA VAL A 9 12.34 4.70 10.29
C VAL A 9 11.96 5.20 8.92
N THR A 10 12.81 6.04 8.34
CA THR A 10 12.70 6.51 6.96
C THR A 10 14.10 6.65 6.37
N GLY A 11 14.19 7.01 5.09
CA GLY A 11 15.44 7.20 4.37
C GLY A 11 15.20 7.91 3.06
N PRO A 12 16.21 8.04 2.18
CA PRO A 12 16.06 8.68 0.88
C PRO A 12 14.87 8.13 0.06
N ALA A 13 14.67 6.82 0.08
CA ALA A 13 13.58 6.13 -0.63
C ALA A 13 12.21 6.20 0.06
N GLY A 14 12.07 6.86 1.21
CA GLY A 14 10.83 6.87 1.99
C GLY A 14 9.62 7.42 1.26
N ASP A 15 9.80 8.46 0.42
CA ASP A 15 8.71 8.98 -0.41
C ASP A 15 8.36 8.03 -1.56
N ALA A 16 9.31 7.31 -2.14
CA ALA A 16 9.07 6.37 -3.22
C ALA A 16 8.38 5.08 -2.75
N GLN A 17 8.72 4.59 -1.58
CA GLN A 17 8.24 3.30 -1.06
C GLN A 17 7.02 3.39 -0.15
N GLY A 18 6.97 4.39 0.74
CA GLY A 18 6.11 4.37 1.91
C GLY A 18 5.06 5.48 1.99
N TRP A 19 4.81 5.92 3.22
CA TRP A 19 3.72 6.86 3.53
C TRP A 19 3.93 8.29 3.04
N GLY A 20 5.13 8.68 2.60
CA GLY A 20 5.46 10.00 2.09
C GLY A 20 6.86 10.47 2.47
N ASN A 21 7.14 11.74 2.17
CA ASN A 21 8.42 12.39 2.42
C ASN A 21 8.66 12.70 3.92
N MET A 22 9.80 13.32 4.24
CA MET A 22 10.17 13.69 5.60
C MET A 22 9.09 14.52 6.31
N GLN A 23 8.47 15.47 5.63
CA GLN A 23 7.39 16.30 6.20
C GLN A 23 6.19 15.45 6.68
N VAL A 24 5.88 14.35 5.97
CA VAL A 24 4.85 13.40 6.41
C VAL A 24 5.32 12.62 7.63
N THR A 25 6.59 12.18 7.64
CA THR A 25 7.18 11.48 8.79
C THR A 25 7.18 12.35 10.04
N GLU A 26 7.47 13.65 9.91
CA GLU A 26 7.37 14.63 11.00
C GLU A 26 5.94 14.76 11.52
N ALA A 27 4.95 14.84 10.64
CA ALA A 27 3.54 14.90 11.04
C ALA A 27 3.08 13.62 11.78
N VAL A 28 3.52 12.43 11.31
CA VAL A 28 3.28 11.15 12.01
C VAL A 28 3.95 11.17 13.39
N SER A 29 5.20 11.64 13.49
CA SER A 29 5.94 11.74 14.76
C SER A 29 5.27 12.68 15.76
N GLU A 30 4.78 13.82 15.31
CA GLU A 30 4.02 14.76 16.14
C GLU A 30 2.74 14.13 16.68
N ALA A 31 1.94 13.50 15.79
CA ALA A 31 0.73 12.80 16.17
C ALA A 31 0.98 11.65 17.18
N ILE A 32 2.09 10.92 17.07
CA ILE A 32 2.49 9.89 18.04
C ILE A 32 2.75 10.54 19.42
N ARG A 33 3.51 11.64 19.47
CA ARG A 33 3.80 12.35 20.73
C ARG A 33 2.53 12.90 21.37
N ASP A 34 1.63 13.45 20.58
CA ASP A 34 0.34 13.98 21.04
C ASP A 34 -0.59 12.89 21.59
N ASN A 35 -0.39 11.63 21.17
CA ASN A 35 -1.05 10.46 21.75
C ASN A 35 -0.34 9.91 23.02
N GLY A 36 0.69 10.62 23.51
CA GLY A 36 1.31 10.31 24.80
C GLY A 36 2.49 9.34 24.74
N TYR A 37 3.00 9.02 23.58
CA TYR A 37 4.19 8.19 23.38
C TYR A 37 5.47 9.06 23.26
N ASN A 38 6.62 8.47 23.51
CA ASN A 38 7.88 9.04 23.06
C ASN A 38 8.06 8.67 21.57
N CYS A 39 8.57 9.60 20.77
CA CYS A 39 8.81 9.34 19.35
C CYS A 39 10.07 10.06 18.87
N ARG A 40 10.93 9.33 18.16
CA ARG A 40 12.05 9.90 17.40
C ARG A 40 12.07 9.34 15.97
N ILE A 41 12.64 10.12 15.05
CA ILE A 41 12.83 9.76 13.66
C ILE A 41 14.27 9.30 13.49
N VAL A 42 14.44 8.18 12.80
CA VAL A 42 15.73 7.61 12.38
C VAL A 42 15.80 7.62 10.87
N LEU A 43 16.87 8.21 10.35
CA LEU A 43 17.24 8.13 8.94
C LEU A 43 18.20 6.96 8.78
N ALA A 44 17.85 5.98 7.93
CA ALA A 44 18.68 4.84 7.66
C ALA A 44 18.71 4.50 6.15
N GLU A 45 19.90 4.47 5.59
CA GLU A 45 20.14 4.06 4.19
C GLU A 45 20.53 2.58 4.10
N ASN A 46 20.91 1.98 5.24
CA ASN A 46 21.35 0.60 5.31
C ASN A 46 21.11 -0.01 6.71
N ARG A 47 21.30 -1.32 6.79
CA ARG A 47 21.13 -2.12 8.00
C ARG A 47 22.02 -1.62 9.16
N ALA A 48 23.29 -1.34 8.90
CA ALA A 48 24.24 -0.96 9.97
C ALA A 48 23.87 0.36 10.66
N GLU A 49 23.28 1.29 9.90
CA GLU A 49 22.77 2.55 10.46
C GLU A 49 21.56 2.29 11.35
N LEU A 50 20.61 1.48 10.91
CA LEU A 50 19.44 1.12 11.72
C LEU A 50 19.86 0.41 13.00
N GLU A 51 20.73 -0.61 12.94
CA GLU A 51 21.19 -1.35 14.11
C GLU A 51 21.91 -0.46 15.13
N ARG A 52 22.66 0.54 14.67
CA ARG A 52 23.30 1.51 15.54
C ARG A 52 22.29 2.35 16.32
N GLU A 53 21.21 2.74 15.68
CA GLU A 53 20.16 3.59 16.25
C GLU A 53 19.20 2.82 17.17
N LEU A 54 19.10 1.50 17.05
CA LEU A 54 18.19 0.67 17.83
C LEU A 54 18.87 0.03 19.06
N LYS A 55 20.01 0.54 19.52
CA LYS A 55 20.72 0.03 20.72
C LYS A 55 20.02 0.33 22.04
N GLU A 56 19.22 1.38 22.09
CA GLU A 56 18.41 1.74 23.26
C GLU A 56 17.09 0.95 23.27
N PRO A 57 16.44 0.77 24.43
CA PRO A 57 15.15 0.11 24.50
C PRO A 57 14.09 0.76 23.58
N VAL A 58 13.55 -0.02 22.66
CA VAL A 58 12.52 0.38 21.71
C VAL A 58 11.27 -0.43 21.96
N SER A 59 10.12 0.23 22.04
CA SER A 59 8.84 -0.46 22.19
C SER A 59 8.27 -0.90 20.84
N LEU A 60 8.30 -0.02 19.83
CA LEU A 60 7.86 -0.32 18.47
C LEU A 60 8.72 0.45 17.47
N VAL A 61 8.94 -0.16 16.32
CA VAL A 61 9.44 0.52 15.12
C VAL A 61 8.30 0.66 14.12
N TRP A 62 8.20 1.80 13.45
CA TRP A 62 7.32 2.01 12.30
C TRP A 62 8.13 2.51 11.13
N SER A 63 8.19 1.74 10.05
CA SER A 63 9.02 2.05 8.89
C SER A 63 8.19 2.57 7.71
N SER A 64 8.70 3.62 7.05
CA SER A 64 8.23 4.06 5.73
C SER A 64 8.91 3.31 4.58
N LEU A 65 9.82 2.39 4.89
CA LEU A 65 10.60 1.65 3.92
C LEU A 65 10.22 0.17 3.95
N TYR A 66 10.05 -0.42 2.79
CA TYR A 66 10.06 -1.88 2.64
C TYR A 66 11.49 -2.41 2.74
N PHE A 67 12.43 -1.77 2.03
CA PHE A 67 13.85 -2.13 2.00
C PHE A 67 14.72 -0.87 2.00
N PHE A 68 15.97 -1.00 2.44
CA PHE A 68 16.92 0.12 2.45
C PHE A 68 17.33 0.50 1.03
N SER A 69 17.52 1.80 0.83
CA SER A 69 18.08 2.36 -0.39
C SER A 69 18.64 3.76 -0.12
N ASP A 70 19.79 4.05 -0.69
CA ASP A 70 20.42 5.37 -0.74
C ASP A 70 19.83 6.27 -1.85
N ARG A 71 18.94 5.71 -2.69
CA ARG A 71 18.33 6.39 -3.84
C ARG A 71 16.92 6.85 -3.53
N ALA A 72 16.67 8.16 -3.71
CA ALA A 72 15.34 8.74 -3.54
C ALA A 72 14.37 8.38 -4.69
N ASP A 73 14.91 8.08 -5.86
CA ASP A 73 14.18 7.78 -7.10
C ASP A 73 14.19 6.28 -7.44
N ILE A 74 14.27 5.43 -6.41
CA ILE A 74 14.32 3.97 -6.62
C ILE A 74 13.10 3.48 -7.41
N VAL A 75 13.34 2.65 -8.42
CA VAL A 75 12.36 1.97 -9.23
C VAL A 75 12.63 0.47 -9.16
N GLY A 76 11.58 -0.32 -8.94
CA GLY A 76 11.71 -1.77 -8.75
C GLY A 76 12.28 -2.16 -7.39
N ILE A 77 12.43 -3.46 -7.22
CA ILE A 77 13.02 -4.08 -6.04
C ILE A 77 14.41 -4.57 -6.42
N PRO A 78 15.49 -4.07 -5.80
CA PRO A 78 16.84 -4.60 -6.06
C PRO A 78 16.92 -6.10 -5.73
N PRO A 79 17.64 -6.89 -6.54
CA PRO A 79 17.78 -8.34 -6.27
C PRO A 79 18.42 -8.66 -4.92
N ASP A 80 19.25 -7.75 -4.42
CA ASP A 80 19.97 -7.82 -3.15
C ASP A 80 19.34 -6.93 -2.07
N ALA A 81 18.07 -6.56 -2.22
CA ALA A 81 17.37 -5.70 -1.28
C ALA A 81 17.42 -6.23 0.15
N VAL A 82 17.88 -5.40 1.07
CA VAL A 82 17.83 -5.67 2.52
C VAL A 82 16.55 -5.10 3.09
N TRP A 83 15.65 -5.99 3.52
CA TRP A 83 14.31 -5.61 3.98
C TRP A 83 14.34 -5.15 5.44
N VAL A 84 13.68 -4.02 5.71
CA VAL A 84 13.66 -3.44 7.07
C VAL A 84 12.99 -4.40 8.05
N ALA A 85 11.88 -5.02 7.66
CA ALA A 85 11.15 -5.96 8.52
C ALA A 85 11.97 -7.23 8.84
N ASP A 86 12.78 -7.77 7.90
CA ASP A 86 13.68 -8.88 8.19
C ASP A 86 14.70 -8.50 9.27
N VAL A 87 15.28 -7.31 9.17
CA VAL A 87 16.26 -6.84 10.18
C VAL A 87 15.61 -6.68 11.54
N LEU A 88 14.38 -6.19 11.62
CA LEU A 88 13.65 -6.05 12.86
C LEU A 88 13.26 -7.41 13.46
N ASP A 89 12.87 -8.38 12.63
CA ASP A 89 12.60 -9.77 13.05
C ASP A 89 13.86 -10.43 13.62
N GLU A 90 15.02 -10.29 12.96
CA GLU A 90 16.31 -10.79 13.45
C GLU A 90 16.74 -10.15 14.78
N MET A 91 16.44 -8.86 14.97
CA MET A 91 16.70 -8.13 16.22
C MET A 91 15.64 -8.39 17.30
N HIS A 92 14.57 -9.11 17.00
CA HIS A 92 13.42 -9.34 17.88
C HIS A 92 12.77 -8.04 18.37
N ILE A 93 12.73 -7.02 17.52
CA ILE A 93 12.09 -5.72 17.79
C ILE A 93 10.70 -5.70 17.18
N PRO A 94 9.64 -5.49 18.00
CA PRO A 94 8.29 -5.35 17.46
C PRO A 94 8.15 -4.13 16.55
N TYR A 95 7.35 -4.26 15.50
CA TYR A 95 7.13 -3.17 14.54
C TYR A 95 5.66 -3.08 14.11
N ILE A 96 5.26 -1.93 13.58
CA ILE A 96 3.92 -1.65 13.07
C ILE A 96 3.84 -2.10 11.62
N GLY A 97 2.78 -2.85 11.30
CA GLY A 97 2.47 -3.35 9.98
C GLY A 97 2.64 -4.86 9.84
N PRO A 98 2.37 -5.40 8.64
CA PRO A 98 2.48 -6.81 8.34
C PRO A 98 3.90 -7.37 8.50
N SER A 99 4.00 -8.71 8.68
CA SER A 99 5.28 -9.41 8.79
C SER A 99 6.18 -9.21 7.58
N ALA A 100 7.49 -9.47 7.73
CA ALA A 100 8.46 -9.39 6.63
C ALA A 100 8.04 -10.25 5.42
N HIS A 101 7.53 -11.46 5.66
CA HIS A 101 7.00 -12.33 4.60
C HIS A 101 5.82 -11.69 3.88
N THR A 102 4.85 -11.17 4.62
CA THR A 102 3.69 -10.48 4.04
C THR A 102 4.10 -9.23 3.28
N MET A 103 4.99 -8.39 3.81
CA MET A 103 5.47 -7.19 3.13
C MET A 103 6.09 -7.48 1.76
N LYS A 104 6.86 -8.57 1.64
CA LYS A 104 7.45 -9.03 0.37
C LYS A 104 6.36 -9.45 -0.63
N ASN A 105 5.34 -10.15 -0.17
CA ASN A 105 4.21 -10.54 -1.03
C ASN A 105 3.39 -9.33 -1.49
N LEU A 106 3.18 -8.34 -0.61
CA LEU A 106 2.33 -7.17 -0.92
C LEU A 106 2.94 -6.25 -1.97
N ILE A 107 4.26 -6.07 -2.00
CA ILE A 107 4.91 -5.23 -3.01
C ILE A 107 4.91 -5.91 -4.39
N GLY A 108 4.99 -7.25 -4.44
CA GLY A 108 4.84 -8.06 -5.62
C GLY A 108 3.36 -8.29 -5.94
N LYS A 109 2.79 -7.50 -6.85
CA LYS A 109 1.35 -7.56 -7.16
C LYS A 109 0.89 -8.92 -7.68
N PHE A 110 1.72 -9.60 -8.46
CA PHE A 110 1.44 -10.94 -8.94
C PHE A 110 1.33 -11.94 -7.78
N ASP A 111 2.29 -11.93 -6.85
CA ASP A 111 2.28 -12.82 -5.69
C ASP A 111 1.05 -12.57 -4.81
N THR A 112 0.71 -11.30 -4.60
CA THR A 112 -0.54 -10.92 -3.93
C THR A 112 -1.76 -11.52 -4.62
N HIS A 113 -1.87 -11.43 -5.94
CA HIS A 113 -2.99 -11.97 -6.70
C HIS A 113 -3.07 -13.48 -6.64
N GLU A 114 -1.94 -14.19 -6.76
CA GLU A 114 -1.88 -15.65 -6.66
C GLU A 114 -2.34 -16.15 -5.28
N ILE A 115 -1.87 -15.50 -4.20
CA ILE A 115 -2.29 -15.84 -2.84
C ILE A 115 -3.79 -15.59 -2.66
N LEU A 116 -4.29 -14.44 -3.08
CA LEU A 116 -5.71 -14.09 -2.98
C LEU A 116 -6.58 -15.06 -3.78
N ALA A 117 -6.21 -15.36 -5.02
CA ALA A 117 -6.93 -16.30 -5.88
C ALA A 117 -6.97 -17.73 -5.28
N ALA A 118 -5.86 -18.20 -4.74
CA ALA A 118 -5.77 -19.49 -4.07
C ALA A 118 -6.70 -19.61 -2.85
N HIS A 119 -7.03 -18.48 -2.20
CA HIS A 119 -7.98 -18.41 -1.09
C HIS A 119 -9.42 -18.03 -1.53
N GLY A 120 -9.70 -18.03 -2.84
CA GLY A 120 -11.03 -17.72 -3.37
C GLY A 120 -11.42 -16.24 -3.29
N VAL A 121 -10.46 -15.35 -3.03
CA VAL A 121 -10.67 -13.90 -3.06
C VAL A 121 -10.58 -13.39 -4.49
N ARG A 122 -11.55 -12.61 -4.92
CA ARG A 122 -11.67 -12.14 -6.30
C ARG A 122 -10.58 -11.11 -6.65
N VAL A 123 -9.78 -11.44 -7.65
CA VAL A 123 -8.78 -10.57 -8.29
C VAL A 123 -9.07 -10.50 -9.79
N PRO A 124 -8.51 -9.55 -10.55
CA PRO A 124 -8.56 -9.57 -12.01
C PRO A 124 -7.99 -10.87 -12.58
N ARG A 125 -8.42 -11.31 -13.75
CA ARG A 125 -7.64 -12.28 -14.53
C ARG A 125 -6.26 -11.66 -14.76
N HIS A 126 -5.20 -12.43 -14.54
CA HIS A 126 -3.86 -11.86 -14.56
C HIS A 126 -2.81 -12.82 -15.05
N ARG A 127 -1.70 -12.27 -15.52
CA ARG A 127 -0.51 -12.99 -15.96
C ARG A 127 0.74 -12.16 -15.69
N LEU A 128 1.77 -12.79 -15.15
CA LEU A 128 3.10 -12.20 -15.07
C LEU A 128 3.84 -12.41 -16.41
N CYS A 129 4.41 -11.34 -16.93
CA CYS A 129 5.28 -11.37 -18.11
C CYS A 129 6.68 -10.90 -17.71
N PRO A 130 7.61 -11.83 -17.39
CA PRO A 130 9.01 -11.49 -17.12
C PRO A 130 9.71 -10.99 -18.39
N PRO A 131 10.85 -10.28 -18.27
CA PRO A 131 11.65 -9.89 -19.42
C PRO A 131 11.96 -11.08 -20.34
N ALA A 132 11.89 -10.85 -21.65
CA ALA A 132 12.05 -11.84 -22.72
C ALA A 132 10.94 -12.92 -22.82
N ALA A 133 9.88 -12.87 -22.02
CA ALA A 133 8.73 -13.77 -22.18
C ALA A 133 7.73 -13.22 -23.21
N ALA A 134 6.99 -14.11 -23.88
CA ALA A 134 5.90 -13.72 -24.75
C ALA A 134 4.70 -13.19 -23.95
N SER A 135 4.09 -12.11 -24.42
CA SER A 135 2.95 -11.45 -23.78
C SER A 135 1.59 -11.92 -24.32
N GLU A 136 1.44 -13.23 -24.59
CA GLU A 136 0.19 -13.77 -25.11
C GLU A 136 -0.88 -13.87 -24.02
N ILE A 137 -2.07 -13.31 -24.31
CA ILE A 137 -3.27 -13.40 -23.46
C ILE A 137 -4.49 -13.61 -24.34
N ASP A 138 -5.62 -14.03 -23.73
CA ASP A 138 -6.90 -14.30 -24.36
C ASP A 138 -8.00 -13.30 -23.96
N PHE A 139 -7.64 -12.18 -23.33
CA PHE A 139 -8.58 -11.17 -22.83
C PHE A 139 -8.14 -9.75 -23.18
N PHE A 140 -9.07 -8.99 -23.76
CA PHE A 140 -8.91 -7.56 -24.05
C PHE A 140 -10.21 -6.81 -23.72
N PRO A 141 -10.11 -5.51 -23.32
CA PRO A 141 -8.90 -4.75 -23.05
C PRO A 141 -8.10 -5.32 -21.87
N ALA A 142 -6.78 -5.19 -21.93
CA ALA A 142 -5.88 -5.56 -20.82
C ALA A 142 -5.31 -4.33 -20.16
N PHE A 143 -5.07 -4.39 -18.84
CA PHE A 143 -4.37 -3.38 -18.09
C PHE A 143 -2.96 -3.87 -17.77
N VAL A 144 -1.94 -3.11 -18.19
CA VAL A 144 -0.53 -3.49 -18.08
C VAL A 144 0.20 -2.54 -17.15
N LYS A 145 0.78 -3.08 -16.08
CA LYS A 145 1.48 -2.32 -15.06
C LYS A 145 2.77 -3.00 -14.60
N PRO A 146 3.74 -2.26 -14.03
CA PRO A 146 4.90 -2.87 -13.38
C PRO A 146 4.47 -3.73 -12.19
N ASN A 147 5.14 -4.88 -11.98
CA ASN A 147 4.79 -5.81 -10.90
C ASN A 147 5.19 -5.29 -9.51
N GLY A 148 6.34 -4.63 -9.39
CA GLY A 148 6.95 -4.25 -8.12
C GLY A 148 6.90 -2.76 -7.79
N GLU A 149 5.99 -1.98 -8.38
CA GLU A 149 5.91 -0.53 -8.18
C GLU A 149 4.75 -0.10 -7.28
N SER A 150 4.95 1.03 -6.61
CA SER A 150 3.92 1.77 -5.89
C SER A 150 3.58 3.10 -6.60
N ARG A 151 2.61 3.86 -6.10
CA ARG A 151 2.32 5.26 -6.50
C ARG A 151 2.00 5.47 -7.98
N SER A 152 1.51 4.47 -8.69
CA SER A 152 1.20 4.52 -10.14
C SER A 152 2.41 4.80 -11.03
N VAL A 153 3.63 4.43 -10.63
CA VAL A 153 4.81 4.48 -11.49
C VAL A 153 4.56 3.59 -12.72
N GLY A 154 4.90 4.09 -13.91
CA GLY A 154 4.71 3.37 -15.18
C GLY A 154 3.27 3.27 -15.67
N ILE A 155 2.29 3.89 -14.99
CA ILE A 155 0.88 3.90 -15.39
C ILE A 155 0.56 5.16 -16.20
N SER A 156 0.04 4.96 -17.42
CA SER A 156 -0.39 6.01 -18.34
C SER A 156 -1.62 5.54 -19.13
N GLU A 157 -2.13 6.36 -20.04
CA GLU A 157 -3.20 5.97 -21.00
C GLU A 157 -2.83 4.69 -21.78
N LYS A 158 -1.53 4.49 -22.06
CA LYS A 158 -1.03 3.30 -22.76
C LYS A 158 -1.09 2.03 -21.92
N SER A 159 -1.32 2.14 -20.62
CA SER A 159 -1.48 0.98 -19.73
C SER A 159 -2.71 0.15 -20.07
N VAL A 160 -3.71 0.71 -20.79
CA VAL A 160 -4.85 -0.05 -21.30
C VAL A 160 -4.57 -0.43 -22.74
N ALA A 161 -4.28 -1.71 -22.96
CA ALA A 161 -4.01 -2.28 -24.29
C ALA A 161 -5.30 -2.90 -24.87
N GLU A 162 -5.68 -2.48 -26.07
CA GLU A 162 -6.86 -3.01 -26.79
C GLU A 162 -6.49 -4.09 -27.83
N THR A 163 -5.21 -4.15 -28.19
CA THR A 163 -4.69 -5.08 -29.21
C THR A 163 -3.39 -5.75 -28.74
N PRO A 164 -3.04 -6.89 -29.34
CA PRO A 164 -1.76 -7.56 -29.06
C PRO A 164 -0.53 -6.65 -29.26
N GLU A 165 -0.56 -5.76 -30.25
CA GLU A 165 0.55 -4.85 -30.57
C GLU A 165 0.69 -3.78 -29.47
N ALA A 166 -0.43 -3.21 -28.99
CA ALA A 166 -0.45 -2.26 -27.89
C ALA A 166 0.04 -2.93 -26.58
N LEU A 167 -0.40 -4.17 -26.34
CA LEU A 167 0.06 -4.98 -25.22
C LEU A 167 1.58 -5.18 -25.27
N ALA A 168 2.10 -5.67 -26.40
CA ALA A 168 3.53 -5.91 -26.58
C ALA A 168 4.35 -4.62 -26.36
N SER A 169 3.88 -3.50 -26.89
CA SER A 169 4.53 -2.19 -26.73
C SER A 169 4.59 -1.75 -25.27
N GLN A 170 3.51 -1.93 -24.49
CA GLN A 170 3.49 -1.54 -23.08
C GLN A 170 4.33 -2.50 -22.20
N VAL A 171 4.30 -3.79 -22.49
CA VAL A 171 5.18 -4.77 -21.83
C VAL A 171 6.66 -4.46 -22.10
N ASP A 172 7.01 -4.14 -23.34
CA ASP A 172 8.37 -3.78 -23.74
C ASP A 172 8.85 -2.48 -23.04
N PHE A 173 7.95 -1.48 -22.90
CA PHE A 173 8.23 -0.27 -22.12
C PHE A 173 8.59 -0.61 -20.65
N ILE A 174 7.81 -1.46 -19.99
CA ILE A 174 8.07 -1.83 -18.59
C ILE A 174 9.40 -2.59 -18.46
N HIS A 175 9.67 -3.51 -19.39
CA HIS A 175 10.92 -4.27 -19.38
C HIS A 175 12.15 -3.38 -19.57
N ARG A 176 12.12 -2.45 -20.54
CA ARG A 176 13.29 -1.63 -20.89
C ARG A 176 13.49 -0.43 -20.00
N GLU A 177 12.40 0.30 -19.72
CA GLU A 177 12.51 1.58 -19.00
C GLU A 177 12.45 1.39 -17.48
N LEU A 178 11.76 0.35 -17.00
CA LEU A 178 11.61 0.10 -15.56
C LEU A 178 12.39 -1.15 -15.09
N ASN A 179 12.98 -1.91 -16.00
CA ASN A 179 13.80 -3.10 -15.73
C ASN A 179 13.14 -4.11 -14.79
N GLN A 180 11.84 -4.40 -15.00
CA GLN A 180 11.09 -5.36 -14.18
C GLN A 180 10.05 -6.12 -14.99
N ALA A 181 9.44 -7.14 -14.37
CA ALA A 181 8.34 -7.88 -14.97
C ALA A 181 7.07 -7.01 -15.11
N ALA A 182 6.35 -7.20 -16.21
CA ALA A 182 5.03 -6.60 -16.39
C ALA A 182 3.94 -7.53 -15.83
N LEU A 183 3.01 -6.97 -15.05
CA LEU A 183 1.77 -7.62 -14.68
C LEU A 183 0.70 -7.19 -15.68
N ILE A 184 0.10 -8.19 -16.34
CA ILE A 184 -1.00 -8.02 -17.29
C ILE A 184 -2.28 -8.45 -16.60
N GLU A 185 -3.26 -7.58 -16.52
CA GLU A 185 -4.56 -7.83 -15.90
C GLU A 185 -5.70 -7.60 -16.89
N GLU A 186 -6.86 -8.22 -16.66
CA GLU A 186 -8.08 -7.77 -17.34
C GLU A 186 -8.39 -6.32 -16.94
N TYR A 187 -8.80 -5.49 -17.89
CA TYR A 187 -9.22 -4.14 -17.60
C TYR A 187 -10.57 -4.13 -16.88
N LEU A 188 -10.64 -3.50 -15.72
CA LEU A 188 -11.85 -3.34 -14.94
C LEU A 188 -12.50 -1.98 -15.27
N PRO A 189 -13.68 -1.92 -15.91
CA PRO A 189 -14.24 -0.67 -16.41
C PRO A 189 -15.03 0.13 -15.38
N GLY A 190 -15.38 -0.48 -14.24
CA GLY A 190 -16.30 0.10 -13.28
C GLY A 190 -15.68 1.07 -12.28
N ARG A 191 -16.40 1.30 -11.19
CA ARG A 191 -16.06 2.27 -10.13
C ARG A 191 -14.91 1.78 -9.27
N GLU A 192 -14.14 2.73 -8.74
CA GLU A 192 -12.96 2.47 -7.91
C GLU A 192 -13.27 2.69 -6.43
N TYR A 193 -12.78 1.77 -5.61
CA TYR A 193 -12.90 1.77 -4.16
C TYR A 193 -11.52 1.59 -3.54
N THR A 194 -11.36 2.19 -2.37
CA THR A 194 -10.17 2.01 -1.54
C THR A 194 -10.64 1.72 -0.12
N VAL A 195 -10.14 0.66 0.49
CA VAL A 195 -10.59 0.18 1.77
C VAL A 195 -9.45 0.27 2.76
N MET A 196 -9.64 1.07 3.78
CA MET A 196 -8.70 1.14 4.89
C MET A 196 -9.01 0.05 5.90
N VAL A 197 -7.99 -0.68 6.34
CA VAL A 197 -8.11 -1.68 7.40
C VAL A 197 -7.17 -1.29 8.54
N ILE A 198 -7.69 -1.27 9.77
CA ILE A 198 -6.93 -1.01 11.00
C ILE A 198 -7.21 -2.12 12.00
N GLY A 199 -6.18 -2.56 12.72
CA GLY A 199 -6.28 -3.56 13.78
C GLY A 199 -6.06 -4.98 13.30
N ASN A 200 -6.26 -5.94 14.20
CA ASN A 200 -5.79 -7.30 14.07
C ASN A 200 -6.92 -8.32 14.31
N GLY A 201 -6.91 -9.39 13.51
CA GLY A 201 -7.86 -10.50 13.67
C GLY A 201 -9.33 -10.05 13.63
N PRO A 202 -10.20 -10.59 14.52
CA PRO A 202 -11.62 -10.24 14.54
C PRO A 202 -11.93 -8.80 14.96
N ARG A 203 -10.95 -8.09 15.52
CA ARG A 203 -11.10 -6.68 15.96
C ARG A 203 -10.69 -5.67 14.89
N ARG A 204 -10.42 -6.12 13.68
CA ARG A 204 -10.15 -5.21 12.55
C ARG A 204 -11.35 -4.31 12.30
N GLU A 205 -11.07 -3.04 12.16
CA GLU A 205 -12.00 -2.07 11.60
C GLU A 205 -11.72 -1.93 10.10
N ILE A 206 -12.76 -2.07 9.29
CA ILE A 206 -12.69 -2.08 7.83
C ILE A 206 -13.55 -0.96 7.30
N LEU A 207 -12.93 0.05 6.70
CA LEU A 207 -13.54 1.32 6.33
C LEU A 207 -13.47 1.51 4.80
N PRO A 208 -14.55 1.19 4.06
CA PRO A 208 -14.60 1.41 2.63
C PRO A 208 -14.71 2.88 2.25
N GLY A 209 -13.96 3.30 1.23
CA GLY A 209 -14.07 4.59 0.57
C GLY A 209 -14.31 4.40 -0.93
N ARG A 210 -15.20 5.20 -1.52
CA ARG A 210 -15.34 5.30 -2.97
C ARG A 210 -14.45 6.42 -3.48
N VAL A 211 -13.59 6.12 -4.44
CA VAL A 211 -12.72 7.10 -5.09
C VAL A 211 -13.40 7.64 -6.35
N THR A 212 -13.46 8.96 -6.47
CA THR A 212 -13.98 9.63 -7.67
C THR A 212 -12.97 10.65 -8.17
N VAL A 213 -12.85 10.74 -9.49
CA VAL A 213 -12.10 11.76 -10.21
C VAL A 213 -13.08 12.47 -11.13
N PRO A 214 -13.00 13.81 -11.29
CA PRO A 214 -13.83 14.51 -12.26
C PRO A 214 -13.69 13.89 -13.67
N PRO A 215 -14.81 13.58 -14.36
CA PRO A 215 -14.77 12.85 -15.64
C PRO A 215 -13.94 13.54 -16.73
N ASP A 216 -13.89 14.86 -16.71
CA ASP A 216 -13.09 15.70 -17.64
C ASP A 216 -11.57 15.54 -17.45
N ARG A 217 -11.14 14.90 -16.37
CA ARG A 217 -9.72 14.64 -16.07
C ARG A 217 -9.24 13.28 -16.58
N TYR A 218 -10.16 12.38 -16.90
CA TYR A 218 -9.80 11.10 -17.52
C TYR A 218 -9.60 11.27 -19.04
N GLY A 219 -8.73 10.40 -19.58
CA GLY A 219 -8.64 10.18 -21.01
C GLY A 219 -9.73 9.22 -21.51
N LYS A 220 -9.38 8.37 -22.46
CA LYS A 220 -10.29 7.35 -23.01
C LYS A 220 -10.76 6.36 -21.92
N TYR A 221 -9.88 6.07 -20.96
CA TYR A 221 -10.14 5.13 -19.87
C TYR A 221 -10.07 5.83 -18.51
N PRO A 222 -11.04 5.58 -17.62
CA PRO A 222 -11.03 6.16 -16.27
C PRO A 222 -10.04 5.43 -15.35
N ILE A 223 -8.76 5.54 -15.61
CA ILE A 223 -7.68 4.97 -14.81
C ILE A 223 -7.03 6.04 -13.92
N LEU A 224 -6.65 5.66 -12.70
CA LEU A 224 -6.01 6.56 -11.75
C LEU A 224 -4.50 6.61 -11.98
N ARG A 225 -4.04 7.64 -12.66
CA ARG A 225 -2.63 7.93 -12.89
C ARG A 225 -2.05 8.80 -11.77
N SER A 226 -0.74 8.89 -11.70
CA SER A 226 -0.03 9.72 -10.71
C SER A 226 -0.38 11.22 -10.82
N ASP A 227 -0.61 11.73 -12.03
CA ASP A 227 -1.00 13.12 -12.30
C ASP A 227 -2.44 13.46 -11.85
N LEU A 228 -3.27 12.45 -11.61
CA LEU A 228 -4.64 12.60 -11.10
C LEU A 228 -4.73 12.51 -9.58
N ARG A 229 -3.63 12.24 -8.88
CA ARG A 229 -3.60 12.13 -7.42
C ARG A 229 -3.30 13.49 -6.77
N GLY A 230 -4.18 13.96 -5.91
CA GLY A 230 -3.94 15.18 -5.16
C GLY A 230 -5.20 15.81 -4.60
N VAL A 231 -5.01 16.83 -3.76
CA VAL A 231 -6.12 17.63 -3.21
C VAL A 231 -6.84 18.33 -4.35
N GLY A 232 -8.16 18.12 -4.42
CA GLY A 232 -9.03 18.68 -5.46
C GLY A 232 -9.01 17.92 -6.79
N LEU A 233 -8.18 16.87 -6.93
CA LEU A 233 -8.16 16.01 -8.11
C LEU A 233 -8.87 14.68 -7.88
N THR A 234 -8.80 14.15 -6.67
CA THR A 234 -9.57 12.97 -6.26
C THR A 234 -10.43 13.31 -5.05
N HIS A 235 -11.60 12.70 -4.98
CA HIS A 235 -12.49 12.80 -3.85
C HIS A 235 -12.79 11.41 -3.31
N VAL A 236 -12.78 11.27 -1.98
CA VAL A 236 -13.14 10.03 -1.30
C VAL A 236 -14.42 10.26 -0.50
N SER A 237 -15.37 9.37 -0.63
CA SER A 237 -16.65 9.41 0.08
C SER A 237 -17.02 8.02 0.62
N ILE A 238 -17.90 7.97 1.61
CA ILE A 238 -18.49 6.69 2.04
C ILE A 238 -19.32 6.13 0.88
N PRO A 239 -19.07 4.86 0.44
CA PRO A 239 -19.78 4.29 -0.68
C PRO A 239 -21.25 4.02 -0.30
N GLN A 240 -22.17 4.31 -1.23
CA GLN A 240 -23.59 3.96 -1.06
C GLN A 240 -23.88 2.53 -1.53
N GLU A 241 -23.07 2.01 -2.44
CA GLU A 241 -23.16 0.67 -2.99
C GLU A 241 -21.89 -0.11 -2.68
N HIS A 242 -21.96 -1.44 -2.68
CA HIS A 242 -20.84 -2.36 -2.44
C HIS A 242 -20.13 -2.25 -1.07
N GLN A 243 -20.67 -1.49 -0.12
CA GLN A 243 -20.03 -1.33 1.19
C GLN A 243 -19.79 -2.68 1.90
N GLU A 244 -20.83 -3.50 1.99
CA GLU A 244 -20.72 -4.82 2.61
C GLU A 244 -19.82 -5.77 1.82
N GLU A 245 -19.86 -5.71 0.48
CA GLU A 245 -19.01 -6.53 -0.37
C GLU A 245 -17.53 -6.15 -0.20
N ALA A 246 -17.22 -4.86 -0.17
CA ALA A 246 -15.88 -4.35 0.06
C ALA A 246 -15.33 -4.77 1.43
N VAL A 247 -16.16 -4.71 2.48
CA VAL A 247 -15.79 -5.18 3.83
C VAL A 247 -15.48 -6.67 3.81
N ARG A 248 -16.35 -7.52 3.23
CA ARG A 248 -16.12 -8.97 3.16
C ARG A 248 -14.85 -9.33 2.39
N LEU A 249 -14.62 -8.70 1.22
CA LEU A 249 -13.43 -8.94 0.41
C LEU A 249 -12.16 -8.48 1.13
N ALA A 250 -12.19 -7.32 1.79
CA ALA A 250 -11.05 -6.82 2.55
C ALA A 250 -10.72 -7.70 3.75
N ALA A 251 -11.72 -8.18 4.48
CA ALA A 251 -11.52 -9.13 5.58
C ALA A 251 -10.86 -10.42 5.08
N ALA A 252 -11.40 -11.02 4.01
CA ALA A 252 -10.87 -12.25 3.42
C ALA A 252 -9.44 -12.06 2.89
N ALA A 253 -9.13 -10.90 2.29
CA ALA A 253 -7.80 -10.58 1.82
C ALA A 253 -6.80 -10.45 2.97
N CYS A 254 -7.18 -9.76 4.06
CA CYS A 254 -6.33 -9.63 5.23
C CYS A 254 -6.05 -10.99 5.89
N ASP A 255 -7.02 -11.90 5.90
CA ASP A 255 -6.84 -13.23 6.44
C ASP A 255 -5.92 -14.08 5.55
N ALA A 256 -6.12 -14.04 4.24
CA ALA A 256 -5.29 -14.77 3.26
C ALA A 256 -3.83 -14.29 3.23
N LEU A 257 -3.60 -12.99 3.38
CA LEU A 257 -2.28 -12.37 3.32
C LEU A 257 -1.63 -12.18 4.68
N HIS A 258 -2.33 -12.51 5.79
CA HIS A 258 -1.87 -12.25 7.16
C HIS A 258 -1.49 -10.77 7.39
N CYS A 259 -2.41 -9.86 7.02
CA CYS A 259 -2.19 -8.44 7.22
C CYS A 259 -2.42 -8.03 8.67
N ASP A 260 -1.51 -7.23 9.20
CA ASP A 260 -1.55 -6.69 10.56
C ASP A 260 -1.59 -5.15 10.58
N ASP A 261 -2.13 -4.62 11.67
CA ASP A 261 -2.17 -3.24 12.12
C ASP A 261 -2.82 -2.25 11.16
N HIS A 262 -2.23 -1.99 10.00
CA HIS A 262 -2.76 -1.03 9.02
C HIS A 262 -2.35 -1.39 7.59
N VAL A 263 -3.34 -1.64 6.75
CA VAL A 263 -3.17 -1.80 5.30
C VAL A 263 -4.26 -1.05 4.54
N ARG A 264 -4.04 -0.81 3.25
CA ARG A 264 -5.05 -0.27 2.35
C ARG A 264 -5.22 -1.19 1.14
N ILE A 265 -6.47 -1.51 0.84
CA ILE A 265 -6.85 -2.42 -0.23
C ILE A 265 -7.58 -1.63 -1.30
N ASP A 266 -7.03 -1.62 -2.52
CA ASP A 266 -7.62 -0.91 -3.64
C ASP A 266 -8.39 -1.92 -4.50
N MET A 267 -9.66 -1.61 -4.81
CA MET A 267 -10.63 -2.47 -5.49
C MET A 267 -11.29 -1.74 -6.65
N ARG A 268 -11.78 -2.50 -7.62
CA ARG A 268 -12.55 -1.95 -8.72
C ARG A 268 -13.63 -2.91 -9.21
N GLU A 269 -14.74 -2.37 -9.74
CA GLU A 269 -15.80 -3.18 -10.33
C GLU A 269 -15.38 -3.72 -11.69
N ASP A 270 -15.65 -5.00 -11.90
CA ASP A 270 -15.57 -5.62 -13.23
C ASP A 270 -16.77 -5.24 -14.12
N ALA A 271 -16.80 -5.75 -15.35
CA ALA A 271 -17.88 -5.48 -16.30
C ALA A 271 -19.26 -6.00 -15.86
N SER A 272 -19.30 -6.91 -14.88
CA SER A 272 -20.52 -7.45 -14.29
C SER A 272 -20.92 -6.73 -12.99
N GLY A 273 -20.16 -5.70 -12.58
CA GLY A 273 -20.41 -4.93 -11.38
C GLY A 273 -19.91 -5.58 -10.08
N ASN A 274 -19.07 -6.63 -10.14
CA ASN A 274 -18.51 -7.25 -8.94
C ASN A 274 -17.17 -6.60 -8.59
N LEU A 275 -16.90 -6.42 -7.30
CA LEU A 275 -15.60 -5.92 -6.85
C LEU A 275 -14.49 -6.96 -7.02
N ARG A 276 -13.33 -6.50 -7.48
CA ARG A 276 -12.07 -7.24 -7.57
C ARG A 276 -10.95 -6.45 -6.91
N ILE A 277 -10.08 -7.13 -6.19
CA ILE A 277 -8.92 -6.51 -5.53
C ILE A 277 -7.82 -6.32 -6.56
N MET A 278 -7.36 -5.07 -6.72
CA MET A 278 -6.28 -4.69 -7.64
C MET A 278 -4.92 -4.62 -6.95
N GLU A 279 -4.91 -4.29 -5.65
CA GLU A 279 -3.67 -4.06 -4.90
C GLU A 279 -3.94 -4.06 -3.40
N VAL A 280 -2.97 -4.53 -2.62
CA VAL A 280 -2.93 -4.40 -1.16
C VAL A 280 -1.65 -3.67 -0.78
N ASN A 281 -1.78 -2.52 -0.12
CA ASN A 281 -0.66 -1.67 0.25
C ASN A 281 -0.27 -1.91 1.71
N GLY A 282 0.94 -2.43 1.96
CA GLY A 282 1.46 -2.72 3.30
C GLY A 282 1.95 -1.47 4.05
N ILE A 283 2.36 -0.44 3.32
CA ILE A 283 2.75 0.88 3.87
C ILE A 283 1.92 1.96 3.16
N PRO A 284 0.64 2.12 3.53
CA PRO A 284 -0.23 3.10 2.87
C PRO A 284 0.20 4.54 3.13
N GLY A 285 -0.09 5.43 2.19
CA GLY A 285 0.18 6.85 2.35
C GLY A 285 -0.52 7.46 3.57
N LEU A 286 0.22 8.25 4.35
CA LEU A 286 -0.26 8.93 5.57
C LEU A 286 -0.15 10.45 5.49
N LYS A 287 0.00 11.03 4.31
CA LYS A 287 0.04 12.49 4.18
C LYS A 287 -1.27 13.10 4.67
N PRO A 288 -1.25 14.00 5.69
CA PRO A 288 -2.46 14.64 6.20
C PRO A 288 -3.27 15.27 5.06
N VAL A 289 -4.60 15.15 5.11
CA VAL A 289 -5.57 15.70 4.14
C VAL A 289 -5.46 15.14 2.71
N LYS A 290 -4.27 14.66 2.28
CA LYS A 290 -4.04 14.22 0.89
C LYS A 290 -4.18 12.71 0.68
N SER A 291 -3.64 11.91 1.60
CA SER A 291 -3.69 10.45 1.47
C SER A 291 -5.06 9.91 1.78
N TRP A 292 -5.43 8.81 1.16
CA TRP A 292 -6.77 8.24 1.30
C TRP A 292 -7.02 7.66 2.69
N SER A 293 -6.03 7.05 3.35
CA SER A 293 -6.21 6.54 4.72
C SER A 293 -6.66 7.61 5.70
N PRO A 294 -5.99 8.81 5.82
CA PRO A 294 -6.49 9.89 6.64
C PRO A 294 -7.87 10.42 6.23
N GLN A 295 -8.15 10.52 4.93
CA GLN A 295 -9.46 10.98 4.44
C GLN A 295 -10.57 9.99 4.83
N ILE A 296 -10.37 8.69 4.61
CA ILE A 296 -11.35 7.66 4.96
C ILE A 296 -11.59 7.66 6.46
N TYR A 297 -10.52 7.66 7.26
CA TYR A 297 -10.68 7.66 8.72
C TYR A 297 -11.51 8.85 9.21
N ALA A 298 -11.26 10.04 8.69
CA ALA A 298 -12.02 11.23 9.05
C ALA A 298 -13.51 11.16 8.66
N LEU A 299 -13.88 10.42 7.62
CA LEU A 299 -15.28 10.22 7.21
C LEU A 299 -16.05 9.34 8.22
N TYR A 300 -15.40 8.32 8.78
CA TYR A 300 -16.01 7.40 9.74
C TYR A 300 -15.86 7.85 11.19
N HIS A 301 -14.79 8.58 11.51
CA HIS A 301 -14.43 9.06 12.84
C HIS A 301 -14.29 10.60 12.85
N PRO A 302 -15.38 11.34 12.69
CA PRO A 302 -15.32 12.79 12.75
C PRO A 302 -14.91 13.24 14.17
N ALA A 303 -13.78 13.92 14.26
CA ALA A 303 -13.20 14.41 15.50
C ALA A 303 -12.57 15.80 15.27
N ALA A 304 -12.18 16.47 16.34
CA ALA A 304 -11.45 17.75 16.24
C ALA A 304 -10.10 17.58 15.52
N ASP A 305 -9.43 16.47 15.74
CA ASP A 305 -8.22 16.07 15.04
C ASP A 305 -8.28 14.58 14.67
N PRO A 306 -8.90 14.25 13.51
CA PRO A 306 -9.02 12.87 13.05
C PRO A 306 -7.67 12.26 12.64
N TYR A 307 -6.68 13.07 12.23
CA TYR A 307 -5.36 12.58 11.88
C TYR A 307 -4.60 12.05 13.10
N ARG A 308 -4.58 12.83 14.18
CA ARG A 308 -4.03 12.41 15.47
C ARG A 308 -4.71 11.12 15.97
N ALA A 309 -6.04 11.06 15.89
CA ALA A 309 -6.80 9.88 16.30
C ALA A 309 -6.44 8.65 15.47
N LEU A 310 -6.32 8.78 14.15
CA LEU A 310 -5.87 7.72 13.25
C LEU A 310 -4.51 7.15 13.66
N ILE A 311 -3.51 8.02 13.82
CA ILE A 311 -2.15 7.59 14.19
C ILE A 311 -2.15 6.90 15.56
N GLY A 312 -2.89 7.45 16.52
CA GLY A 312 -3.06 6.83 17.85
C GLY A 312 -3.71 5.45 17.80
N THR A 313 -4.72 5.27 16.94
CA THR A 313 -5.39 3.97 16.75
C THR A 313 -4.44 2.94 16.15
N ILE A 314 -3.68 3.29 15.10
CA ILE A 314 -2.70 2.36 14.48
C ILE A 314 -1.64 1.93 15.50
N VAL A 315 -1.04 2.90 16.22
CA VAL A 315 -0.05 2.59 17.26
C VAL A 315 -0.64 1.74 18.38
N GLY A 316 -1.87 2.04 18.82
CA GLY A 316 -2.57 1.28 19.84
C GLY A 316 -2.81 -0.18 19.45
N CYS A 317 -3.23 -0.43 18.21
CA CYS A 317 -3.42 -1.80 17.68
C CYS A 317 -2.10 -2.59 17.64
N ALA A 318 -1.01 -1.96 17.21
CA ALA A 318 0.30 -2.60 17.19
C ALA A 318 0.84 -2.86 18.61
N MET A 319 0.66 -1.93 19.55
CA MET A 319 1.01 -2.13 20.96
C MET A 319 0.22 -3.28 21.56
N GLU A 320 -1.06 -3.39 21.26
CA GLU A 320 -1.90 -4.49 21.73
C GLU A 320 -1.45 -5.83 21.14
N ARG A 321 -1.11 -5.88 19.85
CA ARG A 321 -0.57 -7.09 19.21
C ARG A 321 0.76 -7.52 19.81
N ALA A 322 1.66 -6.55 20.05
CA ALA A 322 3.00 -6.85 20.57
C ALA A 322 3.04 -7.19 22.06
N TYR A 323 2.18 -6.56 22.87
CA TYR A 323 2.27 -6.62 24.34
C TYR A 323 0.96 -6.92 25.04
N GLY A 324 -0.16 -6.99 24.33
CA GLY A 324 -1.45 -7.36 24.89
C GLY A 324 -1.41 -8.78 25.43
N LYS A 325 -1.97 -9.01 26.59
CA LYS A 325 -2.15 -10.38 27.10
C LYS A 325 -3.12 -11.10 26.17
N GLN A 326 -2.69 -12.24 25.62
CA GLN A 326 -3.53 -13.20 24.92
C GLN A 326 -4.67 -13.70 25.82
#